data_30527fa946958577696c5447c48cff77
#
_entry.id   30527fa946958577696c5447c48cff77
#
_cell.length_a   1.000
_cell.length_b   1.000
_cell.length_c   1.000
_cell.angle_alpha   90.00
_cell.angle_beta   90.00
_cell.angle_gamma   90.00
#
_symmetry.space_group_name_H-M   'P 1'
#
loop_
_entity.id
_entity.type
_entity.pdbx_description
1 polymer ?
#
loop_
_entity_poly.entity_id
_entity_poly.type
_entity_poly.pdbx_seq_one_letter_code
_entity_poly.pdbx_strand_id
1 'polypeptide(L)'
;MKNKQFIILLLGLFFPMMAFSQTDVALDPEFGGRVSASVDKKITKGLHVSLEEEVRFDNNFGSLDRLQTTLGISYKVHPNIKLGLGYALINGYGANSESFKNPRHRFMADATGTLHLGNWNLSLKERFQVTRRTGDFNVYQNPQNALTLKSRLKAQYKGFGKVQPYAYFEVRNYLNAPVIEAAYDGSVYVTLDDYSEESEAGWFLTGFNGSYVNRLRGSLGVDIRLNKHNTLNFYFLSDYLMEKQVDANTEGTKLKSYTKETGFRGWIGAGYEFAF
;
A
#
# COMPACT_ATOMS: atom_id res chain seq x y z
N MET A 1 -21.40 30.30 -2.98
CA MET A 1 -21.63 29.36 -4.11
C MET A 1 -20.40 28.68 -4.67
N LYS A 2 -19.19 29.20 -4.49
CA LYS A 2 -17.92 28.59 -5.03
C LYS A 2 -17.50 27.26 -4.38
N ASN A 3 -17.95 26.96 -3.16
CA ASN A 3 -17.53 25.74 -2.44
C ASN A 3 -18.27 24.45 -2.87
N LYS A 4 -19.46 24.56 -3.45
CA LYS A 4 -20.23 23.40 -3.93
C LYS A 4 -19.66 22.78 -5.21
N GLN A 5 -19.07 23.60 -6.09
CA GLN A 5 -18.47 23.15 -7.35
C GLN A 5 -17.17 22.38 -7.13
N PHE A 6 -16.42 22.69 -6.05
CA PHE A 6 -15.18 22.00 -5.73
C PHE A 6 -15.43 20.58 -5.17
N ILE A 7 -16.51 20.38 -4.40
CA ILE A 7 -16.90 19.07 -3.88
C ILE A 7 -17.36 18.14 -5.02
N ILE A 8 -18.08 18.68 -6.01
CA ILE A 8 -18.52 17.92 -7.18
C ILE A 8 -17.32 17.53 -8.06
N LEU A 9 -16.31 18.40 -8.19
CA LEU A 9 -15.08 18.11 -8.94
C LEU A 9 -14.25 17.01 -8.25
N LEU A 10 -14.19 17.01 -6.90
CA LEU A 10 -13.49 15.96 -6.13
C LEU A 10 -14.21 14.61 -6.23
N LEU A 11 -15.53 14.59 -6.21
CA LEU A 11 -16.35 13.39 -6.42
C LEU A 11 -16.28 12.87 -7.87
N GLY A 12 -16.17 13.77 -8.85
CA GLY A 12 -16.04 13.42 -10.27
C GLY A 12 -14.70 12.77 -10.63
N LEU A 13 -13.63 13.00 -9.86
CA LEU A 13 -12.33 12.36 -10.05
C LEU A 13 -12.29 10.89 -9.62
N PHE A 14 -13.27 10.44 -8.82
CA PHE A 14 -13.36 9.04 -8.37
C PHE A 14 -14.18 8.12 -9.31
N PHE A 15 -14.90 8.66 -10.28
CA PHE A 15 -15.86 7.91 -11.11
C PHE A 15 -15.36 7.34 -12.45
N PRO A 16 -14.23 7.74 -13.09
CA PRO A 16 -13.86 7.18 -14.39
C PRO A 16 -13.09 5.86 -14.35
N MET A 17 -12.99 5.18 -13.19
CA MET A 17 -12.16 3.96 -13.09
C MET A 17 -12.91 2.64 -13.36
N MET A 18 -14.13 2.68 -13.89
CA MET A 18 -14.94 1.45 -14.09
C MET A 18 -14.87 0.83 -15.50
N ALA A 19 -13.91 1.21 -16.35
CA ALA A 19 -13.85 0.73 -17.72
C ALA A 19 -12.50 0.14 -18.11
N PHE A 20 -12.06 -0.91 -17.41
CA PHE A 20 -11.02 -1.79 -17.96
C PHE A 20 -11.42 -3.25 -17.71
N SER A 21 -12.10 -3.79 -18.70
CA SER A 21 -12.38 -5.23 -18.80
C SER A 21 -11.28 -5.86 -19.64
N GLN A 22 -10.47 -6.71 -19.03
CA GLN A 22 -9.76 -7.79 -19.72
C GLN A 22 -9.63 -8.94 -18.73
N THR A 23 -9.74 -10.16 -19.21
CA THR A 23 -9.64 -11.52 -18.61
C THR A 23 -8.87 -11.69 -17.28
N ASP A 24 -9.11 -10.83 -16.32
CA ASP A 24 -8.53 -10.89 -15.01
C ASP A 24 -9.47 -11.67 -14.07
N VAL A 25 -8.92 -12.50 -13.22
CA VAL A 25 -9.70 -13.15 -12.16
C VAL A 25 -10.17 -12.05 -11.21
N ALA A 26 -11.48 -11.84 -11.17
CA ALA A 26 -12.07 -10.89 -10.23
C ALA A 26 -11.99 -11.46 -8.82
N LEU A 27 -11.36 -10.73 -7.92
CA LEU A 27 -11.40 -11.05 -6.49
C LEU A 27 -12.75 -10.63 -5.91
N ASP A 28 -13.32 -11.47 -5.06
CA ASP A 28 -14.50 -11.08 -4.30
C ASP A 28 -14.21 -9.85 -3.42
N PRO A 29 -15.14 -8.89 -3.34
CA PRO A 29 -14.96 -7.72 -2.49
C PRO A 29 -14.83 -8.13 -1.03
N GLU A 30 -13.76 -7.71 -0.38
CA GLU A 30 -13.49 -7.97 1.03
C GLU A 30 -13.51 -6.68 1.83
N PHE A 31 -13.99 -6.76 3.05
CA PHE A 31 -13.88 -5.70 4.04
C PHE A 31 -13.00 -6.13 5.20
N GLY A 32 -12.31 -5.16 5.76
CA GLY A 32 -11.43 -5.39 6.90
C GLY A 32 -11.39 -4.22 7.87
N GLY A 33 -10.73 -4.44 8.99
CA GLY A 33 -10.54 -3.46 10.04
C GLY A 33 -9.07 -3.13 10.27
N ARG A 34 -8.80 -1.91 10.73
CA ARG A 34 -7.48 -1.48 11.19
C ARG A 34 -7.63 -0.68 12.48
N VAL A 35 -6.84 -1.05 13.47
CA VAL A 35 -6.75 -0.30 14.72
C VAL A 35 -5.28 0.01 14.96
N SER A 36 -4.95 1.26 15.25
CA SER A 36 -3.57 1.65 15.55
C SER A 36 -3.47 2.56 16.76
N ALA A 37 -2.33 2.46 17.44
CA ALA A 37 -1.91 3.39 18.47
C ALA A 37 -0.49 3.84 18.17
N SER A 38 -0.23 5.13 18.27
CA SER A 38 1.08 5.70 18.00
C SER A 38 1.51 6.72 19.04
N VAL A 39 2.81 6.79 19.23
CA VAL A 39 3.48 7.79 20.05
C VAL A 39 4.45 8.56 19.17
N ASP A 40 4.35 9.89 19.15
CA ASP A 40 5.28 10.78 18.43
C ASP A 40 5.99 11.68 19.43
N LYS A 41 7.32 11.58 19.48
CA LYS A 41 8.15 12.40 20.34
C LYS A 41 8.95 13.39 19.54
N LYS A 42 8.77 14.67 19.83
CA LYS A 42 9.63 15.73 19.33
C LYS A 42 10.96 15.72 20.10
N ILE A 43 12.05 15.41 19.40
CA ILE A 43 13.41 15.35 19.99
C ILE A 43 14.03 16.75 20.00
N THR A 44 13.93 17.47 18.86
CA THR A 44 14.39 18.84 18.71
C THR A 44 13.57 19.55 17.64
N LYS A 45 13.87 20.80 17.33
CA LYS A 45 13.13 21.56 16.31
C LYS A 45 13.17 20.83 14.95
N GLY A 46 12.01 20.35 14.53
CA GLY A 46 11.84 19.64 13.26
C GLY A 46 12.16 18.15 13.29
N LEU A 47 12.85 17.62 14.32
CA LEU A 47 13.17 16.19 14.44
C LEU A 47 12.17 15.47 15.35
N HIS A 48 11.56 14.42 14.83
CA HIS A 48 10.59 13.59 15.52
C HIS A 48 10.95 12.12 15.41
N VAL A 49 10.65 11.36 16.45
CA VAL A 49 10.71 9.89 16.47
C VAL A 49 9.33 9.38 16.82
N SER A 50 8.87 8.37 16.10
CA SER A 50 7.55 7.77 16.31
C SER A 50 7.63 6.26 16.44
N LEU A 51 6.71 5.72 17.25
CA LEU A 51 6.44 4.29 17.36
C LEU A 51 4.94 4.09 17.13
N GLU A 52 4.57 3.15 16.28
CA GLU A 52 3.19 2.80 15.97
C GLU A 52 3.01 1.28 16.03
N GLU A 53 1.93 0.85 16.69
CA GLU A 53 1.41 -0.51 16.63
C GLU A 53 0.11 -0.50 15.84
N GLU A 54 -0.01 -1.37 14.84
CA GLU A 54 -1.20 -1.53 14.04
C GLU A 54 -1.63 -3.00 14.00
N VAL A 55 -2.92 -3.23 14.30
CA VAL A 55 -3.60 -4.52 14.15
C VAL A 55 -4.52 -4.43 12.95
N ARG A 56 -4.50 -5.43 12.09
CA ARG A 56 -5.40 -5.53 10.92
C ARG A 56 -6.20 -6.81 10.96
N PHE A 57 -7.46 -6.67 10.58
CA PHE A 57 -8.42 -7.76 10.39
C PHE A 57 -8.84 -7.78 8.93
N ASP A 58 -8.99 -8.95 8.34
CA ASP A 58 -9.52 -9.16 6.99
C ASP A 58 -10.69 -10.16 6.99
N ASN A 59 -11.07 -10.68 5.82
CA ASN A 59 -12.16 -11.63 5.69
C ASN A 59 -13.44 -11.15 6.41
N ASN A 60 -13.89 -9.94 6.08
CA ASN A 60 -15.07 -9.31 6.69
C ASN A 60 -14.99 -9.24 8.23
N PHE A 61 -13.81 -8.90 8.77
CA PHE A 61 -13.44 -8.89 10.19
C PHE A 61 -13.36 -10.27 10.85
N GLY A 62 -13.48 -11.36 10.08
CA GLY A 62 -13.51 -12.73 10.58
C GLY A 62 -12.14 -13.28 10.97
N SER A 63 -11.05 -12.67 10.51
CA SER A 63 -9.69 -13.14 10.81
C SER A 63 -8.70 -12.01 11.07
N LEU A 64 -7.68 -12.32 11.87
CA LEU A 64 -6.50 -11.46 12.02
C LEU A 64 -5.66 -11.54 10.75
N ASP A 65 -5.36 -10.40 10.08
CA ASP A 65 -4.42 -10.36 8.96
C ASP A 65 -2.98 -10.24 9.46
N ARG A 66 -2.73 -9.26 10.34
CA ARG A 66 -1.36 -9.01 10.84
C ARG A 66 -1.30 -8.09 12.05
N LEU A 67 -0.15 -8.19 12.72
CA LEU A 67 0.36 -7.20 13.65
C LEU A 67 1.54 -6.48 12.98
N GLN A 68 1.60 -5.15 13.11
CA GLN A 68 2.69 -4.37 12.53
C GLN A 68 3.19 -3.32 13.52
N THR A 69 4.45 -3.47 13.94
CA THR A 69 5.19 -2.48 14.72
C THR A 69 5.99 -1.61 13.78
N THR A 70 5.83 -0.29 13.86
CA THR A 70 6.56 0.67 13.00
C THR A 70 7.32 1.67 13.85
N LEU A 71 8.64 1.75 13.65
CA LEU A 71 9.52 2.79 14.18
C LEU A 71 9.82 3.79 13.06
N GLY A 72 9.70 5.09 13.36
CA GLY A 72 9.93 6.15 12.41
C GLY A 72 10.83 7.26 12.98
N ILE A 73 11.61 7.86 12.10
CA ILE A 73 12.30 9.13 12.35
C ILE A 73 11.97 10.08 11.22
N SER A 74 11.68 11.34 11.54
CA SER A 74 11.40 12.35 10.52
C SER A 74 12.02 13.68 10.87
N TYR A 75 12.47 14.38 9.82
CA TYR A 75 13.08 15.71 9.96
C TYR A 75 12.46 16.70 8.99
N LYS A 76 12.04 17.83 9.51
CA LYS A 76 11.51 18.96 8.74
C LYS A 76 12.66 19.84 8.25
N VAL A 77 13.15 19.55 7.04
CA VAL A 77 14.28 20.26 6.41
C VAL A 77 13.89 21.67 5.93
N HIS A 78 12.60 21.89 5.65
CA HIS A 78 12.03 23.17 5.23
C HIS A 78 10.60 23.29 5.80
N PRO A 79 10.02 24.49 6.01
CA PRO A 79 8.64 24.65 6.45
C PRO A 79 7.61 23.79 5.69
N ASN A 80 7.87 23.56 4.42
CA ASN A 80 6.99 22.79 3.53
C ASN A 80 7.52 21.40 3.16
N ILE A 81 8.73 21.01 3.60
CA ILE A 81 9.37 19.74 3.21
C ILE A 81 9.79 18.96 4.46
N LYS A 82 9.33 17.72 4.54
CA LYS A 82 9.68 16.76 5.58
C LYS A 82 10.25 15.49 4.93
N LEU A 83 11.40 15.03 5.41
CA LEU A 83 12.01 13.75 5.09
C LEU A 83 11.79 12.78 6.24
N GLY A 84 11.74 11.49 5.95
CA GLY A 84 11.57 10.46 6.96
C GLY A 84 12.23 9.14 6.57
N LEU A 85 12.65 8.40 7.59
CA LEU A 85 13.06 7.02 7.50
C LEU A 85 12.19 6.19 8.44
N GLY A 86 11.93 4.96 8.09
CA GLY A 86 11.13 4.08 8.91
C GLY A 86 11.54 2.62 8.77
N TYR A 87 11.25 1.89 9.82
CA TYR A 87 11.35 0.44 9.84
C TYR A 87 10.05 -0.15 10.37
N ALA A 88 9.54 -1.19 9.73
CA ALA A 88 8.38 -1.92 10.21
C ALA A 88 8.64 -3.42 10.28
N LEU A 89 8.33 -4.00 11.43
CA LEU A 89 8.22 -5.45 11.62
C LEU A 89 6.76 -5.84 11.35
N ILE A 90 6.56 -6.81 10.45
CA ILE A 90 5.24 -7.24 10.03
C ILE A 90 5.08 -8.72 10.31
N ASN A 91 4.27 -9.06 11.29
CA ASN A 91 3.89 -10.40 11.66
C ASN A 91 2.52 -10.70 11.04
N GLY A 92 2.53 -11.34 9.86
CA GLY A 92 1.30 -11.80 9.21
C GLY A 92 0.71 -13.00 9.95
N TYR A 93 -0.60 -13.10 10.00
CA TYR A 93 -1.28 -14.27 10.56
C TYR A 93 -1.85 -15.12 9.42
N GLY A 94 -1.74 -16.42 9.53
CA GLY A 94 -2.32 -17.36 8.57
C GLY A 94 -3.62 -17.92 9.11
N ALA A 95 -4.76 -17.47 8.61
CA ALA A 95 -6.06 -17.94 9.08
C ALA A 95 -6.21 -19.46 8.99
N ASN A 96 -5.70 -20.08 7.90
CA ASN A 96 -5.77 -21.54 7.71
C ASN A 96 -4.78 -22.31 8.60
N SER A 97 -3.68 -21.71 9.01
CA SER A 97 -2.66 -22.35 9.87
C SER A 97 -2.82 -21.96 11.34
N GLU A 98 -3.71 -21.01 11.64
CA GLU A 98 -3.95 -20.45 12.97
C GLU A 98 -2.66 -20.01 13.69
N SER A 99 -1.69 -19.53 12.91
CA SER A 99 -0.36 -19.20 13.43
C SER A 99 0.23 -17.97 12.75
N PHE A 100 1.18 -17.34 13.42
CA PHE A 100 1.96 -16.27 12.82
C PHE A 100 2.93 -16.82 11.79
N LYS A 101 2.93 -16.19 10.62
CA LYS A 101 3.90 -16.45 9.54
C LYS A 101 5.26 -15.86 9.91
N ASN A 102 6.30 -16.31 9.22
CA ASN A 102 7.63 -15.71 9.33
C ASN A 102 7.56 -14.18 9.16
N PRO A 103 8.19 -13.40 10.04
CA PRO A 103 8.10 -11.95 10.02
C PRO A 103 8.69 -11.38 8.74
N ARG A 104 8.14 -10.25 8.30
CA ARG A 104 8.71 -9.45 7.19
C ARG A 104 9.26 -8.15 7.74
N HIS A 105 10.43 -7.78 7.27
CA HIS A 105 11.11 -6.54 7.62
C HIS A 105 10.91 -5.52 6.50
N ARG A 106 10.40 -4.35 6.84
CA ARG A 106 10.18 -3.27 5.86
C ARG A 106 10.96 -2.04 6.22
N PHE A 107 11.82 -1.60 5.32
CA PHE A 107 12.52 -0.32 5.39
C PHE A 107 11.80 0.69 4.50
N MET A 108 11.73 1.94 4.95
CA MET A 108 11.00 3.00 4.27
C MET A 108 11.83 4.28 4.25
N ALA A 109 11.79 4.99 3.12
CA ALA A 109 12.29 6.35 2.98
C ALA A 109 11.16 7.22 2.44
N ASP A 110 10.88 8.33 3.11
CA ASP A 110 9.76 9.22 2.83
C ASP A 110 10.25 10.63 2.48
N ALA A 111 9.62 11.23 1.48
CA ALA A 111 9.69 12.67 1.23
C ALA A 111 8.26 13.22 1.17
N THR A 112 7.98 14.29 1.92
CA THR A 112 6.64 14.91 1.94
C THR A 112 6.78 16.40 1.69
N GLY A 113 6.13 16.89 0.63
CA GLY A 113 5.90 18.31 0.37
C GLY A 113 4.49 18.71 0.83
N THR A 114 4.34 19.87 1.47
CA THR A 114 3.03 20.39 1.93
C THR A 114 2.86 21.83 1.51
N LEU A 115 1.72 22.13 0.86
CA LEU A 115 1.27 23.49 0.54
C LEU A 115 0.14 23.88 1.50
N HIS A 116 0.24 25.07 2.05
CA HIS A 116 -0.77 25.65 2.95
C HIS A 116 -1.58 26.70 2.19
N LEU A 117 -2.86 26.43 1.93
CA LEU A 117 -3.77 27.30 1.17
C LEU A 117 -4.96 27.68 2.05
N GLY A 118 -4.81 28.73 2.84
CA GLY A 118 -5.78 29.13 3.86
C GLY A 118 -6.03 27.99 4.85
N ASN A 119 -7.26 27.50 4.92
CA ASN A 119 -7.65 26.38 5.78
C ASN A 119 -7.31 25.01 5.20
N TRP A 120 -6.78 24.90 3.99
CA TRP A 120 -6.42 23.65 3.35
C TRP A 120 -4.93 23.37 3.45
N ASN A 121 -4.59 22.12 3.75
CA ASN A 121 -3.27 21.55 3.56
C ASN A 121 -3.33 20.55 2.40
N LEU A 122 -2.57 20.80 1.35
CA LEU A 122 -2.33 19.85 0.28
C LEU A 122 -0.94 19.26 0.46
N SER A 123 -0.81 17.94 0.50
CA SER A 123 0.49 17.29 0.65
C SER A 123 0.68 16.18 -0.36
N LEU A 124 1.88 16.15 -0.96
CA LEU A 124 2.37 15.06 -1.78
C LEU A 124 3.42 14.30 -0.96
N LYS A 125 3.23 13.00 -0.81
CA LYS A 125 4.17 12.12 -0.12
C LYS A 125 4.63 11.03 -1.06
N GLU A 126 5.95 10.99 -1.29
CA GLU A 126 6.61 9.88 -1.94
C GLU A 126 7.21 8.96 -0.89
N ARG A 127 7.00 7.64 -1.03
CA ARG A 127 7.54 6.63 -0.13
C ARG A 127 8.14 5.48 -0.92
N PHE A 128 9.45 5.33 -0.82
CA PHE A 128 10.14 4.13 -1.27
C PHE A 128 10.16 3.09 -0.14
N GLN A 129 9.89 1.82 -0.47
CA GLN A 129 9.87 0.73 0.49
C GLN A 129 10.62 -0.47 -0.03
N VAL A 130 11.41 -1.08 0.84
CA VAL A 130 12.02 -2.40 0.66
C VAL A 130 11.39 -3.33 1.69
N THR A 131 10.69 -4.38 1.24
CA THR A 131 10.11 -5.38 2.15
C THR A 131 10.85 -6.70 1.96
N ARG A 132 11.68 -7.07 2.96
CA ARG A 132 12.40 -8.33 2.99
C ARG A 132 11.50 -9.43 3.57
N ARG A 133 11.39 -10.53 2.84
CA ARG A 133 10.77 -11.76 3.30
C ARG A 133 11.79 -12.58 4.07
N THR A 134 11.34 -13.25 5.13
CA THR A 134 12.13 -14.21 5.91
C THR A 134 11.42 -15.56 5.91
N GLY A 135 12.15 -16.63 6.20
CA GLY A 135 11.63 -17.99 6.14
C GLY A 135 11.62 -18.58 4.73
N ASP A 136 10.98 -19.73 4.59
CA ASP A 136 10.90 -20.45 3.34
C ASP A 136 9.88 -19.81 2.41
N PHE A 137 10.32 -19.43 1.23
CA PHE A 137 9.47 -18.94 0.14
C PHE A 137 10.13 -19.31 -1.19
N ASN A 138 9.32 -19.47 -2.21
CA ASN A 138 9.81 -19.78 -3.54
C ASN A 138 10.41 -18.50 -4.17
N VAL A 139 11.74 -18.50 -4.35
CA VAL A 139 12.51 -17.38 -4.92
C VAL A 139 12.17 -17.12 -6.40
N TYR A 140 11.58 -18.11 -7.06
CA TYR A 140 11.14 -18.00 -8.46
C TYR A 140 9.75 -17.40 -8.62
N GLN A 141 8.99 -17.29 -7.53
CA GLN A 141 7.67 -16.64 -7.53
C GLN A 141 7.75 -15.20 -7.05
N ASN A 142 8.63 -14.94 -6.13
CA ASN A 142 8.69 -13.65 -5.45
C ASN A 142 10.13 -13.23 -5.16
N PRO A 143 10.50 -11.96 -5.34
CA PRO A 143 11.81 -11.48 -4.88
C PRO A 143 11.90 -11.51 -3.36
N GLN A 144 13.07 -11.82 -2.84
CA GLN A 144 13.33 -11.75 -1.40
C GLN A 144 13.10 -10.35 -0.84
N ASN A 145 13.50 -9.34 -1.61
CA ASN A 145 13.36 -7.93 -1.27
C ASN A 145 12.38 -7.27 -2.23
N ALA A 146 11.11 -7.20 -1.86
CA ALA A 146 10.10 -6.53 -2.67
C ALA A 146 10.27 -5.00 -2.62
N LEU A 147 10.45 -4.37 -3.77
CA LEU A 147 10.62 -2.93 -3.92
C LEU A 147 9.31 -2.28 -4.35
N THR A 148 8.89 -1.24 -3.64
CA THR A 148 7.68 -0.49 -3.99
C THR A 148 7.88 1.01 -3.85
N LEU A 149 7.26 1.77 -4.75
CA LEU A 149 7.13 3.22 -4.66
C LEU A 149 5.65 3.56 -4.46
N LYS A 150 5.36 4.43 -3.49
CA LYS A 150 4.02 4.93 -3.22
C LYS A 150 4.00 6.44 -3.33
N SER A 151 3.10 6.93 -4.16
CA SER A 151 2.85 8.36 -4.37
C SER A 151 1.47 8.69 -3.82
N ARG A 152 1.40 9.51 -2.77
CA ARG A 152 0.15 9.88 -2.10
C ARG A 152 -0.09 11.38 -2.16
N LEU A 153 -1.23 11.78 -2.70
CA LEU A 153 -1.76 13.13 -2.63
C LEU A 153 -2.87 13.18 -1.57
N LYS A 154 -2.69 14.04 -0.54
CA LYS A 154 -3.66 14.23 0.56
C LYS A 154 -4.11 15.68 0.59
N ALA A 155 -5.43 15.90 0.72
CA ALA A 155 -6.04 17.17 1.04
C ALA A 155 -6.67 17.10 2.44
N GLN A 156 -6.37 18.05 3.32
CA GLN A 156 -6.90 18.14 4.68
C GLN A 156 -7.44 19.53 4.94
N TYR A 157 -8.65 19.61 5.48
CA TYR A 157 -9.29 20.86 5.85
C TYR A 157 -9.22 21.09 7.35
N LYS A 158 -8.70 22.26 7.76
CA LYS A 158 -8.48 22.65 9.16
C LYS A 158 -9.47 23.70 9.68
N GLY A 159 -10.39 24.16 8.83
CA GLY A 159 -11.32 25.25 9.16
C GLY A 159 -12.35 24.92 10.26
N PHE A 160 -12.54 23.64 10.59
CA PHE A 160 -13.42 23.21 11.69
C PHE A 160 -12.69 23.07 13.04
N GLY A 161 -11.49 23.63 13.18
CA GLY A 161 -10.75 23.65 14.44
C GLY A 161 -10.26 22.25 14.85
N LYS A 162 -10.90 21.66 15.86
CA LYS A 162 -10.49 20.33 16.36
C LYS A 162 -10.78 19.19 15.40
N VAL A 163 -11.80 19.31 14.56
CA VAL A 163 -12.23 18.30 13.59
C VAL A 163 -11.61 18.63 12.24
N GLN A 164 -10.78 17.76 11.72
CA GLN A 164 -10.00 17.99 10.50
C GLN A 164 -10.25 16.87 9.48
N PRO A 165 -11.30 16.99 8.65
CA PRO A 165 -11.55 16.02 7.60
C PRO A 165 -10.45 16.04 6.55
N TYR A 166 -10.20 14.89 5.96
CA TYR A 166 -9.25 14.73 4.88
C TYR A 166 -9.70 13.69 3.86
N ALA A 167 -9.12 13.82 2.67
CA ALA A 167 -9.14 12.78 1.65
C ALA A 167 -7.74 12.57 1.10
N TYR A 168 -7.42 11.36 0.67
CA TYR A 168 -6.21 11.11 -0.10
C TYR A 168 -6.42 10.08 -1.18
N PHE A 169 -5.55 10.18 -2.20
CA PHE A 169 -5.37 9.18 -3.23
C PHE A 169 -3.90 8.72 -3.23
N GLU A 170 -3.68 7.41 -3.38
CA GLU A 170 -2.34 6.82 -3.41
C GLU A 170 -2.22 5.82 -4.56
N VAL A 171 -1.14 5.94 -5.30
CA VAL A 171 -0.71 4.95 -6.30
C VAL A 171 0.45 4.15 -5.72
N ARG A 172 0.41 2.83 -5.84
CA ARG A 172 1.52 1.95 -5.48
C ARG A 172 2.08 1.28 -6.73
N ASN A 173 3.36 1.52 -6.98
CA ASN A 173 4.12 0.84 -8.01
C ASN A 173 4.97 -0.27 -7.40
N TYR A 174 4.93 -1.45 -7.99
CA TYR A 174 5.83 -2.55 -7.71
C TYR A 174 7.00 -2.46 -8.69
N LEU A 175 8.26 -2.37 -8.19
CA LEU A 175 9.41 -1.97 -9.01
C LEU A 175 10.30 -3.14 -9.41
N ASN A 176 10.17 -4.30 -8.78
CA ASN A 176 10.91 -5.49 -9.10
C ASN A 176 9.99 -6.72 -9.16
N ALA A 177 8.98 -6.62 -9.99
CA ALA A 177 8.09 -7.72 -10.29
C ALA A 177 8.82 -8.81 -11.09
N PRO A 178 8.40 -10.08 -10.93
CA PRO A 178 8.92 -11.15 -11.78
C PRO A 178 8.60 -10.87 -13.25
N VAL A 179 9.59 -11.08 -14.12
CA VAL A 179 9.43 -11.08 -15.57
C VAL A 179 9.51 -12.52 -16.03
N ILE A 180 8.48 -12.94 -16.73
CA ILE A 180 8.33 -14.30 -17.19
C ILE A 180 8.26 -14.26 -18.71
N GLU A 181 9.05 -15.11 -19.34
CA GLU A 181 9.09 -15.27 -20.78
C GLU A 181 8.81 -16.73 -21.12
N ALA A 182 8.21 -16.96 -22.28
CA ALA A 182 8.02 -18.29 -22.83
C ALA A 182 9.00 -18.48 -23.98
N ALA A 183 9.67 -19.62 -24.02
CA ALA A 183 10.38 -20.08 -25.18
C ALA A 183 9.47 -21.02 -25.98
N TYR A 184 9.12 -20.64 -27.18
CA TYR A 184 8.47 -21.50 -28.15
C TYR A 184 9.52 -21.96 -29.15
N ASP A 185 9.71 -23.25 -29.27
CA ASP A 185 10.58 -23.90 -30.29
C ASP A 185 12.03 -23.30 -30.36
N GLY A 186 12.53 -22.79 -29.23
CA GLY A 186 13.91 -22.31 -29.12
C GLY A 186 14.24 -21.03 -29.88
N SER A 187 13.30 -20.40 -30.57
CA SER A 187 13.55 -19.27 -31.46
C SER A 187 12.66 -18.04 -31.24
N VAL A 188 11.53 -18.15 -30.55
CA VAL A 188 10.61 -17.02 -30.34
C VAL A 188 10.29 -16.88 -28.86
N TYR A 189 10.54 -15.69 -28.31
CA TYR A 189 10.09 -15.30 -26.96
C TYR A 189 8.72 -14.64 -27.07
N VAL A 190 7.74 -15.16 -26.33
CA VAL A 190 6.40 -14.57 -26.22
C VAL A 190 6.23 -14.04 -24.81
N THR A 191 5.70 -12.84 -24.68
CA THR A 191 5.39 -12.29 -23.35
C THR A 191 4.17 -12.95 -22.75
N LEU A 192 4.05 -12.93 -21.42
CA LEU A 192 2.91 -13.50 -20.71
C LEU A 192 1.55 -12.90 -21.08
N ASP A 193 1.55 -11.69 -21.62
CA ASP A 193 0.32 -11.03 -22.04
C ASP A 193 -0.32 -11.72 -23.29
N ASP A 194 0.50 -12.50 -24.03
CA ASP A 194 0.09 -13.26 -25.22
C ASP A 194 -0.14 -14.76 -24.93
N TYR A 195 -0.16 -15.17 -23.64
CA TYR A 195 -0.32 -16.59 -23.28
C TYR A 195 -1.71 -17.12 -23.61
N SER A 196 -1.77 -18.22 -24.36
CA SER A 196 -2.94 -19.10 -24.44
C SER A 196 -2.64 -20.42 -23.73
N GLU A 197 -3.63 -20.99 -23.01
CA GLU A 197 -3.48 -22.25 -22.26
C GLU A 197 -3.10 -23.46 -23.14
N GLU A 198 -3.18 -23.31 -24.44
CA GLU A 198 -2.90 -24.38 -25.43
C GLU A 198 -1.41 -24.45 -25.84
N SER A 199 -0.54 -23.57 -25.38
CA SER A 199 0.86 -23.62 -25.77
C SER A 199 1.67 -24.58 -24.86
N GLU A 200 2.26 -25.62 -25.42
CA GLU A 200 3.23 -26.50 -24.77
C GLU A 200 4.60 -25.79 -24.50
N ALA A 201 4.65 -24.49 -24.64
CA ALA A 201 5.87 -23.70 -24.46
C ALA A 201 6.37 -23.77 -23.02
N GLY A 202 7.65 -23.99 -22.84
CA GLY A 202 8.29 -23.92 -21.52
C GLY A 202 8.39 -22.47 -21.07
N TRP A 203 7.85 -22.16 -19.90
CA TRP A 203 7.92 -20.84 -19.27
C TRP A 203 9.08 -20.78 -18.29
N PHE A 204 9.76 -19.67 -18.23
CA PHE A 204 10.86 -19.46 -17.31
C PHE A 204 10.92 -18.03 -16.78
N LEU A 205 11.40 -17.88 -15.56
CA LEU A 205 11.66 -16.59 -14.95
C LEU A 205 12.97 -16.02 -15.50
N THR A 206 12.91 -14.82 -16.11
CA THR A 206 14.11 -14.12 -16.62
C THR A 206 14.71 -13.17 -15.60
N GLY A 207 13.96 -12.78 -14.58
CA GLY A 207 14.45 -11.90 -13.52
C GLY A 207 13.34 -11.19 -12.74
N PHE A 208 13.76 -10.26 -11.89
CA PHE A 208 12.90 -9.41 -11.07
C PHE A 208 13.15 -7.93 -11.39
N ASN A 209 12.90 -7.53 -12.63
CA ASN A 209 13.09 -6.16 -13.12
C ASN A 209 11.82 -5.55 -13.73
N GLY A 210 10.71 -6.26 -13.66
CA GLY A 210 9.41 -5.75 -14.08
C GLY A 210 8.88 -4.67 -13.14
N SER A 211 8.11 -3.73 -13.69
CA SER A 211 7.41 -2.73 -12.88
C SER A 211 5.99 -2.52 -13.37
N TYR A 212 5.06 -2.35 -12.42
CA TYR A 212 3.66 -2.05 -12.74
C TYR A 212 2.96 -1.40 -11.55
N VAL A 213 1.85 -0.70 -11.84
CA VAL A 213 0.94 -0.20 -10.79
C VAL A 213 0.16 -1.39 -10.26
N ASN A 214 0.40 -1.75 -9.00
CA ASN A 214 -0.26 -2.91 -8.40
C ASN A 214 -1.36 -2.55 -7.41
N ARG A 215 -1.55 -1.25 -7.12
CA ARG A 215 -2.67 -0.80 -6.27
C ARG A 215 -2.95 0.68 -6.44
N LEU A 216 -4.23 1.00 -6.55
CA LEU A 216 -4.77 2.33 -6.37
C LEU A 216 -5.54 2.36 -5.05
N ARG A 217 -5.37 3.44 -4.28
CA ARG A 217 -6.00 3.58 -2.97
C ARG A 217 -6.66 4.93 -2.83
N GLY A 218 -7.93 4.95 -2.44
CA GLY A 218 -8.65 6.12 -1.99
C GLY A 218 -8.94 6.04 -0.49
N SER A 219 -8.96 7.18 0.21
CA SER A 219 -9.38 7.23 1.61
C SER A 219 -10.06 8.54 1.94
N LEU A 220 -11.09 8.43 2.76
CA LEU A 220 -11.78 9.55 3.41
C LEU A 220 -11.64 9.35 4.92
N GLY A 221 -11.31 10.41 5.65
CA GLY A 221 -11.14 10.30 7.09
C GLY A 221 -11.24 11.62 7.82
N VAL A 222 -11.15 11.54 9.13
CA VAL A 222 -11.20 12.69 10.01
C VAL A 222 -10.20 12.53 11.15
N ASP A 223 -9.37 13.57 11.36
CA ASP A 223 -8.54 13.71 12.54
C ASP A 223 -9.28 14.57 13.56
N ILE A 224 -9.47 14.06 14.78
CA ILE A 224 -10.13 14.75 15.90
C ILE A 224 -9.08 15.06 16.97
N ARG A 225 -8.67 16.31 17.06
CA ARG A 225 -7.72 16.78 18.06
C ARG A 225 -8.44 16.96 19.41
N LEU A 226 -8.25 16.04 20.33
CA LEU A 226 -8.81 16.12 21.67
C LEU A 226 -8.14 17.27 22.44
N ASN A 227 -6.82 17.33 22.35
CA ASN A 227 -5.98 18.41 22.91
C ASN A 227 -4.67 18.53 22.10
N LYS A 228 -3.66 19.27 22.65
CA LYS A 228 -2.36 19.47 22.00
C LYS A 228 -1.52 18.19 21.82
N HIS A 229 -1.83 17.15 22.59
CA HIS A 229 -1.07 15.90 22.60
C HIS A 229 -1.84 14.70 22.03
N ASN A 230 -3.16 14.74 22.02
CA ASN A 230 -4.01 13.58 21.75
C ASN A 230 -4.85 13.83 20.51
N THR A 231 -4.74 12.92 19.53
CA THR A 231 -5.51 12.93 18.28
C THR A 231 -6.14 11.56 18.06
N LEU A 232 -7.43 11.53 17.75
CA LEU A 232 -8.12 10.36 17.23
C LEU A 232 -8.23 10.49 15.71
N ASN A 233 -8.06 9.40 15.02
CA ASN A 233 -8.24 9.31 13.57
C ASN A 233 -9.28 8.23 13.26
N PHE A 234 -10.26 8.54 12.42
CA PHE A 234 -11.22 7.58 11.86
C PHE A 234 -11.22 7.71 10.35
N TYR A 235 -11.26 6.57 9.66
CA TYR A 235 -11.21 6.58 8.21
C TYR A 235 -11.88 5.38 7.55
N PHE A 236 -12.33 5.60 6.35
CA PHE A 236 -12.63 4.58 5.36
C PHE A 236 -11.55 4.60 4.29
N LEU A 237 -11.17 3.42 3.81
CA LEU A 237 -10.16 3.25 2.79
C LEU A 237 -10.62 2.19 1.80
N SER A 238 -10.47 2.47 0.51
CA SER A 238 -10.73 1.52 -0.57
C SER A 238 -9.45 1.30 -1.37
N ASP A 239 -9.09 0.05 -1.55
CA ASP A 239 -8.01 -0.42 -2.42
C ASP A 239 -8.60 -1.04 -3.68
N TYR A 240 -8.14 -0.62 -4.85
CA TYR A 240 -8.26 -1.38 -6.09
C TYR A 240 -6.93 -2.08 -6.33
N LEU A 241 -6.96 -3.40 -6.27
CA LEU A 241 -5.80 -4.27 -6.43
C LEU A 241 -5.65 -4.67 -7.89
N MET A 242 -4.41 -4.73 -8.37
CA MET A 242 -4.01 -5.21 -9.69
C MET A 242 -2.75 -6.05 -9.47
N GLU A 243 -2.91 -7.30 -9.04
CA GLU A 243 -1.78 -8.12 -8.65
C GLU A 243 -1.50 -9.20 -9.69
N LYS A 244 -0.22 -9.36 -10.03
CA LYS A 244 0.26 -10.42 -10.90
C LYS A 244 0.81 -11.52 -10.00
N GLN A 245 0.16 -12.69 -10.03
CA GLN A 245 0.58 -13.86 -9.26
C GLN A 245 1.25 -14.87 -10.18
N VAL A 246 2.39 -15.35 -9.74
CA VAL A 246 3.20 -16.35 -10.44
C VAL A 246 3.31 -17.58 -9.53
N ASP A 247 2.94 -18.74 -10.02
CA ASP A 247 3.23 -20.03 -9.38
C ASP A 247 4.24 -20.80 -10.23
N ALA A 248 5.41 -21.03 -9.66
CA ALA A 248 6.51 -21.76 -10.28
C ALA A 248 6.89 -22.96 -9.40
N ASN A 249 7.48 -24.01 -10.01
CA ASN A 249 8.06 -25.09 -9.23
C ASN A 249 9.25 -24.59 -8.38
N THR A 250 9.67 -25.41 -7.40
CA THR A 250 10.76 -25.05 -6.47
C THR A 250 12.13 -24.97 -7.14
N GLU A 251 12.27 -25.53 -8.33
CA GLU A 251 13.50 -25.54 -9.13
C GLU A 251 13.56 -24.35 -10.10
N GLY A 252 12.45 -23.60 -10.30
CA GLY A 252 12.36 -22.48 -11.22
C GLY A 252 12.39 -22.86 -12.70
N THR A 253 12.23 -24.15 -13.01
CA THR A 253 12.31 -24.66 -14.38
C THR A 253 10.96 -24.71 -15.08
N LYS A 254 9.85 -24.61 -14.32
CA LYS A 254 8.50 -24.71 -14.86
C LYS A 254 7.56 -23.73 -14.15
N LEU A 255 6.86 -22.94 -14.95
CA LEU A 255 5.72 -22.16 -14.49
C LEU A 255 4.50 -23.09 -14.39
N LYS A 256 3.79 -23.06 -13.27
CA LYS A 256 2.55 -23.81 -13.05
C LYS A 256 1.32 -22.97 -13.41
N SER A 257 1.34 -21.70 -13.02
CA SER A 257 0.28 -20.76 -13.36
C SER A 257 0.76 -19.32 -13.32
N TYR A 258 0.07 -18.48 -14.05
CA TYR A 258 0.15 -17.03 -13.96
C TYR A 258 -1.27 -16.47 -13.93
N THR A 259 -1.54 -15.61 -12.96
CA THR A 259 -2.87 -15.04 -12.78
C THR A 259 -2.76 -13.54 -12.59
N LYS A 260 -3.54 -12.78 -13.35
CA LYS A 260 -3.78 -11.36 -13.10
C LYS A 260 -5.03 -11.28 -12.23
N GLU A 261 -4.88 -10.80 -11.02
CA GLU A 261 -5.97 -10.65 -10.06
C GLU A 261 -6.31 -9.18 -9.90
N THR A 262 -7.59 -8.85 -10.08
CA THR A 262 -8.11 -7.50 -9.83
C THR A 262 -9.28 -7.55 -8.88
N GLY A 263 -9.41 -6.55 -8.03
CA GLY A 263 -10.53 -6.49 -7.10
C GLY A 263 -10.48 -5.33 -6.13
N PHE A 264 -11.59 -5.13 -5.45
CA PHE A 264 -11.73 -4.09 -4.43
C PHE A 264 -11.62 -4.68 -3.03
N ARG A 265 -10.88 -3.97 -2.15
CA ARG A 265 -10.88 -4.20 -0.71
C ARG A 265 -11.22 -2.92 0.02
N GLY A 266 -12.20 -3.00 0.92
CA GLY A 266 -12.60 -1.92 1.80
C GLY A 266 -12.00 -2.08 3.20
N TRP A 267 -11.67 -0.95 3.85
CA TRP A 267 -11.14 -0.95 5.21
C TRP A 267 -11.78 0.16 6.02
N ILE A 268 -12.19 -0.15 7.25
CA ILE A 268 -12.53 0.84 8.25
C ILE A 268 -11.39 0.90 9.24
N GLY A 269 -10.96 2.10 9.61
CA GLY A 269 -9.85 2.25 10.52
C GLY A 269 -10.11 3.24 11.64
N ALA A 270 -9.51 2.95 12.80
CA ALA A 270 -9.42 3.83 13.93
C ALA A 270 -7.97 3.91 14.41
N GLY A 271 -7.51 5.11 14.72
CA GLY A 271 -6.17 5.36 15.22
C GLY A 271 -6.18 6.33 16.39
N TYR A 272 -5.21 6.14 17.29
CA TYR A 272 -4.92 7.07 18.36
C TYR A 272 -3.45 7.50 18.28
N GLU A 273 -3.21 8.80 18.37
CA GLU A 273 -1.86 9.37 18.40
C GLU A 273 -1.67 10.19 19.69
N PHE A 274 -0.58 9.90 20.38
CA PHE A 274 -0.06 10.70 21.49
C PHE A 274 1.25 11.41 21.07
N ALA A 275 1.25 12.73 21.03
CA ALA A 275 2.40 13.55 20.63
C ALA A 275 2.91 14.39 21.80
N PHE A 276 4.25 14.42 22.06
CA PHE A 276 4.87 15.17 23.16
C PHE A 276 6.29 15.66 22.87
#